data_4cdb564356d60f40e016980cbf612958
#
_entry.id   4cdb564356d60f40e016980cbf612958
#
_cell.length_a   1.000
_cell.length_b   1.000
_cell.length_c   1.000
_cell.angle_alpha   90.00
_cell.angle_beta   90.00
_cell.angle_gamma   90.00
#
_symmetry.space_group_name_H-M   'P 1'
#
loop_
_entity.id
_entity.type
_entity.pdbx_description
1 polymer ?
#
loop_
_entity_poly.entity_id
_entity_poly.type
_entity_poly.pdbx_seq_one_letter_code
_entity_poly.pdbx_strand_id
1 'polypeptide(L)'
;STRKESSAASDVYKRQLDDRTKGAVVDEHFQTDVAGIFAAGNVLHVHDLVDFVSMEAESLADSAAEFVQKGCLPPCPIEIGTDSHINHTVPQRVSGARDFKLSLRVNSPLKECRIEVRQDGVLVASKKMKKAIPAEMIELTVKADKLVSMGRLEVSAEC
;
A
#
# COMPACT_ATOMS: atom_id res chain seq x y z
N SER A 1 -22.95 -2.92 -11.72
CA SER A 1 -22.20 -1.72 -11.38
C SER A 1 -20.69 -1.94 -11.60
N THR A 2 -19.97 -0.88 -11.81
CA THR A 2 -18.53 -0.89 -12.09
C THR A 2 -17.74 -1.63 -11.01
N ARG A 3 -18.11 -1.45 -9.75
CA ARG A 3 -17.44 -2.07 -8.61
C ARG A 3 -17.62 -3.61 -8.59
N LYS A 4 -18.81 -4.08 -8.92
CA LYS A 4 -19.14 -5.51 -8.99
C LYS A 4 -18.39 -6.17 -10.15
N GLU A 5 -18.33 -5.50 -11.27
CA GLU A 5 -17.59 -5.96 -12.46
C GLU A 5 -16.10 -6.05 -12.19
N SER A 6 -15.50 -5.07 -11.51
CA SER A 6 -14.08 -5.08 -11.14
C SER A 6 -13.75 -6.26 -10.23
N SER A 7 -14.60 -6.56 -9.22
CA SER A 7 -14.42 -7.70 -8.33
C SER A 7 -14.52 -9.03 -9.10
N ALA A 8 -15.53 -9.17 -9.96
CA ALA A 8 -15.70 -10.37 -10.79
C ALA A 8 -14.51 -10.60 -11.73
N ALA A 9 -13.99 -9.53 -12.34
CA ALA A 9 -12.81 -9.62 -13.20
C ALA A 9 -11.57 -10.07 -12.40
N SER A 10 -11.40 -9.59 -11.18
CA SER A 10 -10.31 -10.01 -10.29
C SER A 10 -10.40 -11.50 -9.93
N ASP A 11 -11.60 -11.99 -9.66
CA ASP A 11 -11.83 -13.42 -9.38
C ASP A 11 -11.52 -14.30 -10.59
N VAL A 12 -11.95 -13.89 -11.78
CA VAL A 12 -11.70 -14.62 -13.04
C VAL A 12 -10.20 -14.80 -13.28
N TYR A 13 -9.39 -13.78 -12.99
CA TYR A 13 -7.94 -13.84 -13.18
C TYR A 13 -7.18 -14.36 -11.94
N LYS A 14 -7.91 -14.87 -10.94
CA LYS A 14 -7.33 -15.46 -9.72
C LYS A 14 -6.38 -14.50 -8.99
N ARG A 15 -6.66 -13.21 -9.06
CA ARG A 15 -5.89 -12.20 -8.33
C ARG A 15 -6.29 -12.17 -6.87
N GLN A 16 -5.30 -11.99 -6.01
CA GLN A 16 -5.55 -11.83 -4.58
C GLN A 16 -6.24 -10.50 -4.32
N LEU A 17 -7.33 -10.53 -3.54
CA LEU A 17 -8.04 -9.35 -3.07
C LEU A 17 -7.71 -9.10 -1.60
N ASP A 18 -7.61 -7.83 -1.25
CA ASP A 18 -7.50 -7.40 0.14
C ASP A 18 -8.87 -7.52 0.81
N ASP A 19 -8.93 -8.21 1.93
CA ASP A 19 -10.20 -8.47 2.64
C ASP A 19 -10.91 -7.21 3.12
N ARG A 20 -10.16 -6.15 3.38
CA ARG A 20 -10.69 -4.90 3.94
C ARG A 20 -11.10 -3.90 2.86
N THR A 21 -10.27 -3.72 1.86
CA THR A 21 -10.55 -2.77 0.76
C THR A 21 -11.42 -3.39 -0.32
N LYS A 22 -11.41 -4.74 -0.43
CA LYS A 22 -11.96 -5.51 -1.55
C LYS A 22 -11.31 -5.17 -2.90
N GLY A 23 -10.20 -4.46 -2.84
CA GLY A 23 -9.38 -4.16 -4.00
C GLY A 23 -8.24 -5.15 -4.19
N ALA A 24 -7.52 -5.03 -5.29
CA ALA A 24 -6.38 -5.90 -5.56
C ALA A 24 -5.25 -5.67 -4.56
N VAL A 25 -4.58 -6.74 -4.15
CA VAL A 25 -3.31 -6.67 -3.41
C VAL A 25 -2.20 -6.33 -4.40
N VAL A 26 -1.41 -5.30 -4.11
CA VAL A 26 -0.32 -4.85 -4.98
C VAL A 26 0.97 -4.66 -4.20
N ASP A 27 2.10 -4.72 -4.93
CA ASP A 27 3.41 -4.36 -4.41
C ASP A 27 3.72 -2.86 -4.65
N GLU A 28 4.94 -2.44 -4.32
CA GLU A 28 5.39 -1.05 -4.48
C GLU A 28 5.40 -0.56 -5.93
N HIS A 29 5.35 -1.46 -6.90
CA HIS A 29 5.27 -1.16 -8.33
C HIS A 29 3.83 -1.10 -8.85
N PHE A 30 2.83 -1.25 -7.98
CA PHE A 30 1.41 -1.44 -8.34
C PHE A 30 1.15 -2.71 -9.14
N GLN A 31 2.08 -3.67 -9.12
CA GLN A 31 1.89 -4.97 -9.74
C GLN A 31 1.14 -5.90 -8.79
N THR A 32 0.16 -6.62 -9.32
CA THR A 32 -0.58 -7.63 -8.58
C THR A 32 0.27 -8.89 -8.36
N ASP A 33 -0.29 -9.90 -7.74
CA ASP A 33 0.34 -11.21 -7.60
C ASP A 33 0.52 -11.94 -8.95
N VAL A 34 -0.06 -11.40 -10.02
CA VAL A 34 0.14 -11.89 -11.39
C VAL A 34 1.11 -10.96 -12.12
N ALA A 35 2.25 -11.49 -12.54
CA ALA A 35 3.27 -10.73 -13.25
C ALA A 35 2.72 -10.07 -14.52
N GLY A 36 3.03 -8.79 -14.70
CA GLY A 36 2.57 -8.00 -15.84
C GLY A 36 1.15 -7.44 -15.69
N ILE A 37 0.46 -7.70 -14.59
CA ILE A 37 -0.86 -7.12 -14.30
C ILE A 37 -0.73 -6.10 -13.18
N PHE A 38 -1.11 -4.86 -13.49
CA PHE A 38 -1.00 -3.71 -12.60
C PHE A 38 -2.38 -3.18 -12.23
N ALA A 39 -2.49 -2.56 -11.07
CA ALA A 39 -3.72 -1.93 -10.61
C ALA A 39 -3.40 -0.63 -9.86
N ALA A 40 -4.18 0.41 -10.09
CA ALA A 40 -4.10 1.68 -9.38
C ALA A 40 -5.49 2.34 -9.28
N GLY A 41 -5.58 3.37 -8.45
CA GLY A 41 -6.81 4.12 -8.26
C GLY A 41 -7.85 3.40 -7.42
N ASN A 42 -9.12 3.67 -7.67
CA ASN A 42 -10.20 3.16 -6.82
C ASN A 42 -10.41 1.64 -6.89
N VAL A 43 -9.74 0.94 -7.81
CA VAL A 43 -9.72 -0.52 -7.83
C VAL A 43 -8.90 -1.10 -6.68
N LEU A 44 -7.99 -0.33 -6.10
CA LEU A 44 -7.21 -0.71 -4.91
C LEU A 44 -7.94 -0.30 -3.63
N HIS A 45 -8.26 0.96 -3.52
CA HIS A 45 -8.91 1.57 -2.37
C HIS A 45 -9.51 2.92 -2.77
N VAL A 46 -10.44 3.43 -1.97
CA VAL A 46 -11.07 4.73 -2.25
C VAL A 46 -10.08 5.87 -1.98
N HIS A 47 -9.99 6.82 -2.90
CA HIS A 47 -9.15 8.00 -2.78
C HIS A 47 -9.98 9.22 -2.38
N ASP A 48 -9.37 10.12 -1.60
CA ASP A 48 -10.00 11.36 -1.15
C ASP A 48 -9.99 12.44 -2.24
N LEU A 49 -8.91 12.45 -3.03
CA LEU A 49 -8.67 13.47 -4.05
C LEU A 49 -8.25 12.81 -5.37
N VAL A 50 -8.66 13.43 -6.48
CA VAL A 50 -8.26 13.01 -7.84
C VAL A 50 -6.75 13.04 -8.02
N ASP A 51 -6.06 13.98 -7.38
CA ASP A 51 -4.60 14.09 -7.46
C ASP A 51 -3.89 12.83 -6.98
N PHE A 52 -4.38 12.16 -5.93
CA PHE A 52 -3.82 10.88 -5.47
C PHE A 52 -3.98 9.78 -6.52
N VAL A 53 -5.13 9.74 -7.19
CA VAL A 53 -5.37 8.78 -8.29
C VAL A 53 -4.41 9.02 -9.44
N SER A 54 -4.21 10.28 -9.80
CA SER A 54 -3.27 10.66 -10.88
C SER A 54 -1.84 10.27 -10.53
N MET A 55 -1.39 10.53 -9.31
CA MET A 55 -0.04 10.17 -8.85
C MET A 55 0.19 8.65 -8.85
N GLU A 56 -0.81 7.88 -8.42
CA GLU A 56 -0.74 6.42 -8.50
C GLU A 56 -0.67 5.94 -9.94
N ALA A 57 -1.49 6.51 -10.83
CA ALA A 57 -1.49 6.16 -12.24
C ALA A 57 -0.15 6.45 -12.92
N GLU A 58 0.50 7.58 -12.59
CA GLU A 58 1.84 7.90 -13.08
C GLU A 58 2.87 6.90 -12.59
N SER A 59 2.86 6.56 -11.31
CA SER A 59 3.77 5.57 -10.73
C SER A 59 3.56 4.19 -11.34
N LEU A 60 2.31 3.81 -11.60
CA LEU A 60 1.97 2.57 -12.30
C LEU A 60 2.53 2.58 -13.72
N ALA A 61 2.36 3.68 -14.45
CA ALA A 61 2.85 3.80 -15.83
C ALA A 61 4.37 3.61 -15.89
N ASP A 62 5.13 4.19 -14.96
CA ASP A 62 6.58 4.02 -14.88
C ASP A 62 6.95 2.56 -14.63
N SER A 63 6.25 1.89 -13.72
CA SER A 63 6.47 0.48 -13.40
C SER A 63 6.13 -0.43 -14.59
N ALA A 64 5.02 -0.16 -15.27
CA ALA A 64 4.63 -0.92 -16.47
C ALA A 64 5.65 -0.76 -17.59
N ALA A 65 6.17 0.45 -17.81
CA ALA A 65 7.21 0.71 -18.78
C ALA A 65 8.50 -0.06 -18.44
N GLU A 66 8.89 -0.08 -17.18
CA GLU A 66 10.05 -0.86 -16.70
C GLU A 66 9.84 -2.37 -16.94
N PHE A 67 8.65 -2.87 -16.65
CA PHE A 67 8.30 -4.27 -16.91
C PHE A 67 8.44 -4.62 -18.40
N VAL A 68 7.92 -3.77 -19.27
CA VAL A 68 8.01 -3.99 -20.73
C VAL A 68 9.47 -4.00 -21.20
N GLN A 69 10.30 -3.11 -20.67
CA GLN A 69 11.71 -3.01 -21.06
C GLN A 69 12.56 -4.17 -20.53
N LYS A 70 12.31 -4.61 -19.30
CA LYS A 70 13.14 -5.60 -18.60
C LYS A 70 12.56 -7.01 -18.57
N GLY A 71 11.28 -7.15 -18.92
CA GLY A 71 10.56 -8.43 -18.88
C GLY A 71 10.13 -8.87 -17.48
N CYS A 72 10.60 -8.21 -16.42
CA CYS A 72 10.22 -8.47 -15.04
C CYS A 72 10.52 -7.26 -14.16
N LEU A 73 9.93 -7.23 -12.96
CA LEU A 73 10.24 -6.25 -11.92
C LEU A 73 10.95 -6.94 -10.75
N PRO A 74 11.72 -6.20 -9.93
CA PRO A 74 12.33 -6.75 -8.73
C PRO A 74 11.29 -7.40 -7.82
N PRO A 75 11.57 -8.54 -7.16
CA PRO A 75 10.64 -9.16 -6.24
C PRO A 75 10.38 -8.28 -5.02
N CYS A 76 9.18 -8.38 -4.45
CA CYS A 76 8.77 -7.66 -3.25
C CYS A 76 8.42 -8.65 -2.14
N PRO A 77 9.42 -9.22 -1.45
CA PRO A 77 9.22 -10.27 -0.45
C PRO A 77 8.78 -9.75 0.91
N ILE A 78 8.93 -8.44 1.18
CA ILE A 78 8.59 -7.85 2.49
C ILE A 78 7.09 -7.57 2.52
N GLU A 79 6.38 -8.27 3.40
CA GLU A 79 4.95 -8.04 3.63
C GLU A 79 4.74 -6.90 4.63
N ILE A 80 3.62 -6.19 4.50
CA ILE A 80 3.21 -5.11 5.39
C ILE A 80 1.96 -5.55 6.16
N GLY A 81 2.08 -5.66 7.47
CA GLY A 81 0.98 -5.97 8.37
C GLY A 81 0.50 -4.74 9.13
N THR A 82 -0.68 -4.83 9.73
CA THR A 82 -1.31 -3.74 10.47
C THR A 82 -1.81 -4.20 11.83
N ASP A 83 -1.89 -3.25 12.78
CA ASP A 83 -2.55 -3.49 14.05
C ASP A 83 -4.07 -3.27 13.96
N SER A 84 -4.76 -3.34 15.11
CA SER A 84 -6.22 -3.16 15.17
C SER A 84 -6.69 -1.73 14.87
N HIS A 85 -5.83 -0.72 14.94
CA HIS A 85 -6.17 0.68 14.67
C HIS A 85 -6.12 1.02 13.18
N ILE A 86 -5.40 0.25 12.40
CA ILE A 86 -5.19 0.51 10.96
C ILE A 86 -6.17 -0.35 10.16
N ASN A 87 -6.94 0.28 9.29
CA ASN A 87 -7.88 -0.44 8.44
C ASN A 87 -7.18 -1.20 7.32
N HIS A 88 -6.35 -0.49 6.57
CA HIS A 88 -5.58 -1.08 5.46
C HIS A 88 -4.37 -0.23 5.10
N THR A 89 -3.47 -0.81 4.35
CA THR A 89 -2.33 -0.12 3.74
C THR A 89 -2.24 -0.45 2.25
N VAL A 90 -1.66 0.45 1.47
CA VAL A 90 -1.28 0.24 0.08
C VAL A 90 0.12 0.85 -0.10
N PRO A 91 1.10 0.13 -0.61
CA PRO A 91 1.07 -1.26 -1.04
C PRO A 91 1.04 -2.25 0.14
N GLN A 92 0.83 -3.53 -0.16
CA GLN A 92 0.86 -4.60 0.82
C GLN A 92 2.19 -5.36 0.84
N ARG A 93 3.04 -5.17 -0.17
CA ARG A 93 4.38 -5.77 -0.27
C ARG A 93 5.37 -4.80 -0.87
N VAL A 94 6.62 -4.87 -0.41
CA VAL A 94 7.71 -4.02 -0.90
C VAL A 94 9.00 -4.82 -1.08
N SER A 95 9.91 -4.28 -1.89
CA SER A 95 11.21 -4.93 -2.15
C SER A 95 12.24 -4.71 -1.05
N GLY A 96 12.18 -3.56 -0.38
CA GLY A 96 13.23 -3.12 0.54
C GLY A 96 14.43 -2.46 -0.16
N ALA A 97 14.44 -2.41 -1.48
CA ALA A 97 15.57 -1.89 -2.26
C ALA A 97 15.48 -0.40 -2.56
N ARG A 98 14.30 0.20 -2.35
CA ARG A 98 14.07 1.63 -2.62
C ARG A 98 13.09 2.21 -1.61
N ASP A 99 13.08 3.54 -1.50
CA ASP A 99 12.09 4.27 -0.72
C ASP A 99 10.70 4.03 -1.31
N PHE A 100 9.70 3.96 -0.45
CA PHE A 100 8.31 3.81 -0.90
C PHE A 100 7.35 4.67 -0.10
N LYS A 101 6.26 5.04 -0.72
CA LYS A 101 5.17 5.76 -0.09
C LYS A 101 4.11 4.76 0.36
N LEU A 102 3.74 4.85 1.63
CA LEU A 102 2.72 4.02 2.24
C LEU A 102 1.47 4.87 2.44
N SER A 103 0.36 4.42 1.88
CA SER A 103 -0.96 5.02 2.09
C SER A 103 -1.76 4.13 3.04
N LEU A 104 -2.44 4.73 4.00
CA LEU A 104 -3.20 3.97 5.00
C LEU A 104 -4.43 4.75 5.47
N ARG A 105 -5.36 4.02 6.08
CA ARG A 105 -6.51 4.58 6.79
C ARG A 105 -6.66 3.94 8.15
N VAL A 106 -7.14 4.72 9.12
CA VAL A 106 -7.45 4.22 10.46
C VAL A 106 -8.87 3.66 10.53
N ASN A 107 -9.14 2.80 11.50
CA ASN A 107 -10.45 2.18 11.70
C ASN A 107 -11.45 3.11 12.43
N SER A 108 -10.94 3.99 13.28
CA SER A 108 -11.75 4.89 14.10
C SER A 108 -11.03 6.22 14.29
N PRO A 109 -11.74 7.30 14.67
CA PRO A 109 -11.10 8.58 14.93
C PRO A 109 -10.08 8.48 16.08
N LEU A 110 -8.88 9.00 15.84
CA LEU A 110 -7.79 9.06 16.82
C LEU A 110 -7.33 10.52 16.99
N LYS A 111 -6.98 10.90 18.21
CA LYS A 111 -6.44 12.22 18.54
C LYS A 111 -5.03 12.08 19.11
N GLU A 112 -4.15 13.02 18.75
CA GLU A 112 -2.77 13.06 19.27
C GLU A 112 -2.09 11.69 19.15
N CYS A 113 -2.11 11.12 17.94
CA CYS A 113 -1.53 9.80 17.69
C CYS A 113 -0.26 9.89 16.86
N ARG A 114 0.49 8.80 16.87
CA ARG A 114 1.66 8.61 16.01
C ARG A 114 1.47 7.34 15.22
N ILE A 115 1.54 7.47 13.90
CA ILE A 115 1.61 6.29 13.03
C ILE A 115 3.06 5.81 13.03
N GLU A 116 3.27 4.56 13.34
CA GLU A 116 4.61 3.95 13.42
C GLU A 116 4.71 2.77 12.46
N VAL A 117 5.86 2.67 11.80
CA VAL A 117 6.23 1.48 11.01
C VAL A 117 7.45 0.86 11.67
N ARG A 118 7.35 -0.41 12.06
CA ARG A 118 8.43 -1.15 12.71
C ARG A 118 8.81 -2.38 11.90
N GLN A 119 10.08 -2.74 12.00
CA GLN A 119 10.61 -3.98 11.44
C GLN A 119 11.50 -4.62 12.49
N ASP A 120 11.22 -5.87 12.84
CA ASP A 120 11.93 -6.61 13.90
C ASP A 120 12.00 -5.81 15.23
N GLY A 121 10.92 -5.07 15.55
CA GLY A 121 10.84 -4.22 16.73
C GLY A 121 11.52 -2.87 16.64
N VAL A 122 12.22 -2.58 15.54
CA VAL A 122 12.91 -1.31 15.30
C VAL A 122 11.99 -0.33 14.56
N LEU A 123 11.91 0.91 15.06
CA LEU A 123 11.14 1.97 14.40
C LEU A 123 11.87 2.41 13.13
N VAL A 124 11.24 2.21 11.97
CA VAL A 124 11.81 2.57 10.66
C VAL A 124 11.18 3.82 10.06
N ALA A 125 9.95 4.15 10.45
CA ALA A 125 9.28 5.38 10.03
C ALA A 125 8.19 5.76 11.04
N SER A 126 7.90 7.04 11.14
CA SER A 126 6.79 7.52 11.97
C SER A 126 6.23 8.84 11.46
N LYS A 127 4.96 9.10 11.77
CA LYS A 127 4.29 10.35 11.47
C LYS A 127 3.37 10.74 12.62
N LYS A 128 3.60 11.93 13.20
CA LYS A 128 2.70 12.49 14.21
C LYS A 128 1.45 13.06 13.55
N MET A 129 0.30 12.76 14.12
CA MET A 129 -0.99 13.25 13.69
C MET A 129 -1.72 13.88 14.88
N LYS A 130 -2.16 15.12 14.75
CA LYS A 130 -3.06 15.74 15.72
C LYS A 130 -4.42 15.06 15.73
N LYS A 131 -4.85 14.62 14.56
CA LYS A 131 -6.12 13.94 14.33
C LYS A 131 -5.99 12.99 13.14
N ALA A 132 -6.49 11.77 13.29
CA ALA A 132 -6.63 10.81 12.22
C ALA A 132 -8.07 10.31 12.18
N ILE A 133 -8.69 10.31 11.01
CA ILE A 133 -10.07 9.85 10.83
C ILE A 133 -10.15 8.86 9.67
N PRO A 134 -11.10 7.90 9.72
CA PRO A 134 -11.22 6.88 8.67
C PRO A 134 -11.48 7.45 7.26
N ALA A 135 -12.13 8.61 7.18
CA ALA A 135 -12.44 9.26 5.91
C ALA A 135 -11.24 9.88 5.21
N GLU A 136 -10.12 10.10 5.90
CA GLU A 136 -8.93 10.72 5.35
C GLU A 136 -7.79 9.71 5.19
N MET A 137 -7.18 9.72 3.99
CA MET A 137 -6.00 8.92 3.70
C MET A 137 -4.76 9.56 4.34
N ILE A 138 -3.96 8.75 5.00
CA ILE A 138 -2.68 9.15 5.58
C ILE A 138 -1.58 8.59 4.68
N GLU A 139 -0.64 9.43 4.29
CA GLU A 139 0.54 9.02 3.54
C GLU A 139 1.79 9.25 4.36
N LEU A 140 2.72 8.28 4.33
CA LEU A 140 4.06 8.47 4.86
C LEU A 140 5.09 7.76 3.98
N THR A 141 6.29 8.30 3.98
CA THR A 141 7.41 7.74 3.21
C THR A 141 8.28 6.89 4.13
N VAL A 142 8.58 5.68 3.68
CA VAL A 142 9.53 4.79 4.35
C VAL A 142 10.81 4.75 3.53
N LYS A 143 11.92 5.10 4.17
CA LYS A 143 13.23 5.12 3.54
C LYS A 143 13.87 3.72 3.55
N ALA A 144 14.38 3.28 2.41
CA ALA A 144 15.01 1.97 2.29
C ALA A 144 16.22 1.81 3.24
N ASP A 145 16.98 2.88 3.47
CA ASP A 145 18.13 2.87 4.36
C ASP A 145 17.79 2.71 5.85
N LYS A 146 16.53 2.85 6.22
CA LYS A 146 16.03 2.63 7.58
C LYS A 146 15.63 1.18 7.84
N LEU A 147 15.40 0.39 6.79
CA LEU A 147 15.06 -1.01 6.93
C LEU A 147 16.26 -1.80 7.50
N VAL A 148 15.98 -2.70 8.43
CA VAL A 148 17.02 -3.45 9.15
C VAL A 148 17.15 -4.90 8.68
N SER A 149 16.17 -5.42 7.95
CA SER A 149 16.14 -6.81 7.47
C SER A 149 15.18 -6.94 6.28
N MET A 150 14.90 -8.18 5.87
CA MET A 150 13.86 -8.53 4.91
C MET A 150 12.59 -9.04 5.62
N GLY A 151 12.49 -8.80 6.92
CA GLY A 151 11.34 -9.19 7.72
C GLY A 151 10.13 -8.32 7.49
N ARG A 152 8.97 -8.80 7.96
CA ARG A 152 7.69 -8.13 7.84
C ARG A 152 7.71 -6.75 8.49
N LEU A 153 7.09 -5.78 7.84
CA LEU A 153 6.82 -4.47 8.41
C LEU A 153 5.49 -4.49 9.16
N GLU A 154 5.44 -3.87 10.32
CA GLU A 154 4.22 -3.72 11.11
C GLU A 154 3.87 -2.24 11.23
N VAL A 155 2.65 -1.89 10.82
CA VAL A 155 2.11 -0.54 10.88
C VAL A 155 1.13 -0.46 12.03
N SER A 156 1.34 0.51 12.92
CA SER A 156 0.52 0.70 14.12
C SER A 156 0.21 2.17 14.36
N ALA A 157 -0.80 2.44 15.18
CA ALA A 157 -1.09 3.76 15.69
C ALA A 157 -0.93 3.77 17.21
N GLU A 158 -0.04 4.61 17.70
CA GLU A 158 0.22 4.83 19.13
C GLU A 158 -0.40 6.16 19.56
N CYS A 159 -1.28 6.09 20.53
CA CYS A 159 -1.99 7.26 21.04
C CYS A 159 -1.60 7.62 22.46
#